data_30f8ba56a31092cdd6ba341ef43c843c
#
_entry.id   30f8ba56a31092cdd6ba341ef43c843c
#
_cell.length_a   1.000
_cell.length_b   1.000
_cell.length_c   1.000
_cell.angle_alpha   90.00
_cell.angle_beta   90.00
_cell.angle_gamma   90.00
#
_symmetry.space_group_name_H-M   'P 1'
#
loop_
_entity.id
_entity.type
_entity.pdbx_description
1 polymer ?
#
loop_
_entity_poly.entity_id
_entity_poly.type
_entity_poly.pdbx_seq_one_letter_code
_entity_poly.pdbx_strand_id
1 'polypeptide(L)'
;PKGPPRRYDTRFFISRMPENQIPLHDDNELVHSEWISPREILKKVEAEEMVLMSPTLRMVKSLSLFKNADDVIAAASANLSDQRVKVDKNNNLVLPGDSFYDEADEDIEFGFTRLRPL
;
A
#
# COMPACT_ATOMS: atom_id res chain seq x y z
N PRO A 1 -7.26 2.36 -13.11
CA PRO A 1 -7.27 1.16 -13.95
C PRO A 1 -8.14 1.36 -15.19
N LYS A 2 -7.80 0.71 -16.30
CA LYS A 2 -8.66 0.60 -17.47
C LYS A 2 -9.58 -0.59 -17.29
N GLY A 3 -10.89 -0.42 -17.48
CA GLY A 3 -11.83 -1.54 -17.42
C GLY A 3 -13.03 -1.32 -16.52
N PRO A 4 -12.89 -1.00 -15.22
CA PRO A 4 -14.06 -0.73 -14.36
C PRO A 4 -14.87 0.47 -14.88
N PRO A 5 -16.20 0.40 -14.79
CA PRO A 5 -17.09 1.50 -15.24
C PRO A 5 -16.97 2.75 -14.36
N ARG A 6 -16.41 2.60 -13.17
CA ARG A 6 -16.13 3.70 -12.22
C ARG A 6 -14.69 3.65 -11.76
N ARG A 7 -14.09 4.84 -11.64
CA ARG A 7 -12.75 5.04 -11.06
C ARG A 7 -12.88 5.94 -9.84
N TYR A 8 -12.11 5.63 -8.82
CA TYR A 8 -12.06 6.41 -7.60
C TYR A 8 -10.68 7.07 -7.50
N ASP A 9 -10.68 8.36 -7.22
CA ASP A 9 -9.47 9.09 -6.80
C ASP A 9 -9.41 9.00 -5.27
N THR A 10 -8.68 7.99 -4.78
CA THR A 10 -8.58 7.71 -3.35
C THR A 10 -7.26 8.21 -2.82
N ARG A 11 -7.32 9.07 -1.81
CA ARG A 11 -6.17 9.58 -1.09
C ARG A 11 -5.96 8.77 0.19
N PHE A 12 -4.77 8.23 0.35
CA PHE A 12 -4.36 7.54 1.57
C PHE A 12 -3.53 8.49 2.43
N PHE A 13 -3.95 8.68 3.66
CA PHE A 13 -3.25 9.53 4.62
C PHE A 13 -2.52 8.67 5.63
N ILE A 14 -1.36 9.15 6.07
CA ILE A 14 -0.55 8.52 7.11
C ILE A 14 -0.38 9.52 8.23
N SER A 15 -0.65 9.09 9.46
CA SER A 15 -0.42 9.89 10.67
C SER A 15 0.06 9.01 11.80
N ARG A 16 0.74 9.61 12.79
CA ARG A 16 0.99 8.93 14.06
C ARG A 16 -0.30 8.81 14.84
N MET A 17 -0.46 7.71 15.53
CA MET A 17 -1.54 7.58 16.51
C MET A 17 -1.29 8.60 17.63
N PRO A 18 -2.26 9.47 17.97
CA PRO A 18 -2.14 10.36 19.11
C PRO A 18 -1.96 9.60 20.42
N GLU A 19 -1.17 10.15 21.32
CA GLU A 19 -1.00 9.60 22.66
C GLU A 19 -2.34 9.60 23.41
N ASN A 20 -2.56 8.60 24.24
CA ASN A 20 -3.75 8.44 25.07
C ASN A 20 -5.09 8.31 24.31
N GLN A 21 -5.05 7.88 23.05
CA GLN A 21 -6.24 7.54 22.29
C GLN A 21 -6.28 6.04 22.00
N ILE A 22 -7.48 5.48 22.03
CA ILE A 22 -7.76 4.08 21.66
C ILE A 22 -8.64 4.13 20.40
N PRO A 23 -8.22 3.53 19.27
CA PRO A 23 -9.06 3.45 18.10
C PRO A 23 -10.26 2.55 18.38
N LEU A 24 -11.45 3.04 18.06
CA LEU A 24 -12.70 2.29 18.17
C LEU A 24 -13.34 2.24 16.78
N HIS A 25 -13.85 1.09 16.41
CA HIS A 25 -14.71 0.94 15.23
C HIS A 25 -16.15 1.31 15.58
N ASP A 26 -16.94 1.57 14.56
CA ASP A 26 -18.31 2.11 14.71
C ASP A 26 -19.39 1.04 14.94
N ASP A 27 -19.02 -0.24 14.94
CA ASP A 27 -19.89 -1.42 15.06
C ASP A 27 -21.00 -1.55 13.99
N ASN A 28 -20.98 -0.71 12.96
CA ASN A 28 -21.92 -0.75 11.83
C ASN A 28 -21.22 -1.21 10.55
N GLU A 29 -20.39 -0.34 9.97
CA GLU A 29 -19.64 -0.64 8.77
C GLU A 29 -18.35 -1.41 9.12
N LEU A 30 -17.68 -1.04 10.21
CA LEU A 30 -16.49 -1.68 10.75
C LEU A 30 -16.84 -2.43 12.04
N VAL A 31 -16.72 -3.74 12.02
CA VAL A 31 -17.09 -4.60 13.16
C VAL A 31 -15.89 -5.16 13.92
N HIS A 32 -14.69 -4.92 13.43
CA HIS A 32 -13.45 -5.35 14.07
C HIS A 32 -12.29 -4.42 13.73
N SER A 33 -11.41 -4.17 14.68
CA SER A 33 -10.17 -3.44 14.48
C SER A 33 -9.03 -4.09 15.27
N GLU A 34 -7.86 -4.18 14.66
CA GLU A 34 -6.66 -4.72 15.28
C GLU A 34 -5.41 -3.95 14.83
N TRP A 35 -4.38 -3.98 15.67
CA TRP A 35 -3.04 -3.55 15.30
C TRP A 35 -2.28 -4.71 14.67
N ILE A 36 -1.92 -4.58 13.41
CA ILE A 36 -1.24 -5.63 12.66
C ILE A 36 -0.13 -5.01 11.80
N SER A 37 1.01 -5.69 11.69
CA SER A 37 2.08 -5.23 10.82
C SER A 37 1.76 -5.49 9.34
N PRO A 38 2.25 -4.64 8.40
CA PRO A 38 2.07 -4.88 6.97
C PRO A 38 2.55 -6.27 6.53
N ARG A 39 3.65 -6.77 7.11
CA ARG A 39 4.20 -8.08 6.77
C ARG A 39 3.32 -9.23 7.25
N GLU A 40 2.67 -9.09 8.40
CA GLU A 40 1.70 -10.08 8.87
C GLU A 40 0.43 -10.10 8.02
N ILE A 41 -0.04 -8.93 7.59
CA ILE A 41 -1.16 -8.86 6.63
C ILE A 41 -0.80 -9.63 5.35
N LEU A 42 0.39 -9.40 4.78
CA LEU A 42 0.80 -10.09 3.56
C LEU A 42 0.87 -11.60 3.74
N LYS A 43 1.35 -12.09 4.89
CA LYS A 43 1.34 -13.53 5.22
C LYS A 43 -0.08 -14.09 5.28
N LYS A 44 -1.02 -13.38 5.90
CA LYS A 44 -2.43 -13.80 5.96
C LYS A 44 -3.07 -13.82 4.57
N VAL A 45 -2.73 -12.87 3.70
CA VAL A 45 -3.20 -12.85 2.31
C VAL A 45 -2.63 -14.03 1.53
N GLU A 46 -1.35 -14.33 1.67
CA GLU A 46 -0.67 -15.46 1.03
C GLU A 46 -1.23 -16.82 1.50
N ALA A 47 -1.60 -16.91 2.78
CA ALA A 47 -2.24 -18.09 3.37
C ALA A 47 -3.75 -18.19 3.06
N GLU A 48 -4.31 -17.28 2.26
CA GLU A 48 -5.75 -17.19 1.95
C GLU A 48 -6.65 -16.96 3.19
N GLU A 49 -6.06 -16.52 4.29
CA GLU A 49 -6.79 -16.17 5.53
C GLU A 49 -7.39 -14.76 5.48
N MET A 50 -6.94 -13.93 4.54
CA MET A 50 -7.41 -12.56 4.36
C MET A 50 -7.48 -12.20 2.87
N VAL A 51 -8.55 -11.52 2.49
CA VAL A 51 -8.72 -10.98 1.13
C VAL A 51 -8.69 -9.46 1.19
N LEU A 52 -7.84 -8.85 0.37
CA LEU A 52 -7.74 -7.39 0.24
C LEU A 52 -8.06 -6.96 -1.18
N MET A 53 -8.73 -5.83 -1.30
CA MET A 53 -8.89 -5.17 -2.60
C MET A 53 -7.53 -4.70 -3.13
N SER A 54 -7.35 -4.72 -4.45
CA SER A 54 -6.08 -4.35 -5.11
C SER A 54 -5.43 -3.05 -4.61
N PRO A 55 -6.16 -1.93 -4.42
CA PRO A 55 -5.56 -0.70 -3.91
C PRO A 55 -5.01 -0.86 -2.48
N THR A 56 -5.73 -1.56 -1.61
CA THR A 56 -5.31 -1.82 -0.23
C THR A 56 -4.10 -2.74 -0.20
N LEU A 57 -4.12 -3.82 -0.98
CA LEU A 57 -2.99 -4.75 -1.08
C LEU A 57 -1.71 -4.04 -1.54
N ARG A 58 -1.83 -3.16 -2.54
CA ARG A 58 -0.71 -2.34 -3.01
C ARG A 58 -0.16 -1.45 -1.90
N MET A 59 -1.03 -0.77 -1.16
CA MET A 59 -0.61 0.09 -0.05
C MET A 59 0.12 -0.72 1.03
N VAL A 60 -0.41 -1.89 1.41
CA VAL A 60 0.23 -2.79 2.38
C VAL A 60 1.59 -3.28 1.88
N LYS A 61 1.71 -3.64 0.59
CA LYS A 61 3.00 -4.01 -0.01
C LYS A 61 4.00 -2.85 0.04
N SER A 62 3.60 -1.62 -0.29
CA SER A 62 4.46 -0.45 -0.17
C SER A 62 4.92 -0.21 1.27
N LEU A 63 4.01 -0.32 2.24
CA LEU A 63 4.33 -0.19 3.67
C LEU A 63 5.30 -1.27 4.16
N SER A 64 5.24 -2.48 3.63
CA SER A 64 6.11 -3.59 4.03
C SER A 64 7.59 -3.40 3.67
N LEU A 65 7.91 -2.46 2.79
CA LEU A 65 9.28 -2.12 2.39
C LEU A 65 10.02 -1.30 3.45
N PHE A 66 9.30 -0.67 4.37
CA PHE A 66 9.88 0.17 5.40
C PHE A 66 10.26 -0.65 6.64
N LYS A 67 11.30 -0.19 7.34
CA LYS A 67 11.79 -0.85 8.56
C LYS A 67 10.98 -0.46 9.79
N ASN A 68 10.47 0.77 9.82
CA ASN A 68 9.76 1.34 10.95
C ASN A 68 8.80 2.46 10.50
N ALA A 69 7.96 2.94 11.40
CA ALA A 69 6.98 3.98 11.13
C ALA A 69 7.61 5.36 10.86
N ASP A 70 8.78 5.66 11.43
CA ASP A 70 9.46 6.93 11.22
C ASP A 70 9.92 7.07 9.77
N ASP A 71 10.44 6.01 9.18
CA ASP A 71 10.84 5.98 7.77
C ASP A 71 9.61 6.18 6.85
N VAL A 72 8.46 5.61 7.20
CA VAL A 72 7.19 5.81 6.46
C VAL A 72 6.77 7.28 6.50
N ILE A 73 6.76 7.90 7.68
CA ILE A 73 6.39 9.31 7.86
C ILE A 73 7.35 10.22 7.11
N ALA A 74 8.65 9.94 7.16
CA ALA A 74 9.66 10.69 6.43
C ALA A 74 9.43 10.62 4.92
N ALA A 75 9.21 9.43 4.38
CA ALA A 75 8.93 9.21 2.95
C ALA A 75 7.64 9.91 2.50
N ALA A 76 6.57 9.82 3.31
CA ALA A 76 5.30 10.49 3.02
C ALA A 76 5.45 12.02 3.02
N SER A 77 6.29 12.56 3.91
CA SER A 77 6.55 14.00 4.05
C SER A 77 7.49 14.54 2.97
N ALA A 78 8.29 13.71 2.33
CA ALA A 78 9.23 14.10 1.28
C ALA A 78 8.54 14.57 -0.01
N ASN A 79 7.22 14.42 -0.11
CA ASN A 79 6.41 14.83 -1.27
C ASN A 79 6.99 14.35 -2.60
N LEU A 80 7.37 13.07 -2.66
CA LEU A 80 7.90 12.44 -3.85
C LEU A 80 6.89 12.51 -5.00
N SER A 81 7.39 12.55 -6.22
CA SER A 81 6.53 12.51 -7.40
C SER A 81 5.80 11.17 -7.54
N ASP A 82 4.61 11.21 -8.13
CA ASP A 82 3.90 9.98 -8.50
C ASP A 82 4.71 9.24 -9.57
N GLN A 83 4.92 7.97 -9.34
CA GLN A 83 5.52 7.07 -10.32
C GLN A 83 4.63 5.84 -10.50
N ARG A 84 4.63 5.30 -11.72
CA ARG A 84 3.79 4.16 -12.05
C ARG A 84 4.34 2.90 -11.38
N VAL A 85 3.45 2.10 -10.83
CA VAL A 85 3.76 0.74 -10.42
C VAL A 85 3.81 -0.14 -11.66
N LYS A 86 4.80 -1.01 -11.76
CA LYS A 86 5.01 -1.92 -12.87
C LYS A 86 4.96 -3.37 -12.42
N VAL A 87 5.01 -4.31 -13.34
CA VAL A 87 5.10 -5.75 -13.07
C VAL A 87 6.26 -6.37 -13.86
N ASP A 88 6.92 -7.34 -13.25
CA ASP A 88 7.92 -8.17 -13.93
C ASP A 88 7.27 -9.30 -14.73
N LYS A 89 8.11 -10.09 -15.41
CA LYS A 89 7.68 -11.25 -16.21
C LYS A 89 6.98 -12.34 -15.40
N ASN A 90 7.15 -12.33 -14.08
CA ASN A 90 6.54 -13.29 -13.15
C ASN A 90 5.31 -12.69 -12.46
N ASN A 91 4.84 -11.53 -12.93
CA ASN A 91 3.72 -10.79 -12.36
C ASN A 91 3.97 -10.27 -10.93
N ASN A 92 5.23 -10.08 -10.55
CA ASN A 92 5.58 -9.43 -9.29
C ASN A 92 5.54 -7.91 -9.44
N LEU A 93 5.10 -7.22 -8.38
CA LEU A 93 5.13 -5.76 -8.35
C LEU A 93 6.57 -5.24 -8.36
N VAL A 94 6.81 -4.32 -9.27
CA VAL A 94 8.07 -3.57 -9.38
C VAL A 94 7.78 -2.11 -9.06
N LEU A 95 8.43 -1.61 -8.04
CA LEU A 95 8.26 -0.24 -7.57
C LEU A 95 9.38 0.66 -8.10
N PRO A 96 9.15 1.97 -8.21
CA PRO A 96 10.19 2.92 -8.57
C PRO A 96 11.39 2.80 -7.63
N GLY A 97 12.58 2.63 -8.21
CA GLY A 97 13.83 2.38 -7.47
C GLY A 97 14.28 0.93 -7.43
N ASP A 98 13.43 -0.02 -7.82
CA ASP A 98 13.83 -1.42 -7.97
C ASP A 98 14.75 -1.59 -9.19
N SER A 99 15.70 -2.55 -9.10
CA SER A 99 16.78 -2.74 -10.08
C SER A 99 16.34 -2.97 -11.52
N PHE A 100 15.13 -3.46 -11.73
CA PHE A 100 14.57 -3.79 -13.05
C PHE A 100 13.34 -2.95 -13.40
N TYR A 101 13.17 -1.81 -12.72
CA TYR A 101 11.98 -0.97 -12.91
C TYR A 101 11.82 -0.50 -14.36
N ASP A 102 12.91 -0.10 -15.03
CA ASP A 102 12.83 0.44 -16.40
C ASP A 102 12.50 -0.64 -17.44
N GLU A 103 12.83 -1.91 -17.13
CA GLU A 103 12.59 -3.06 -18.01
C GLU A 103 11.22 -3.72 -17.77
N ALA A 104 10.53 -3.37 -16.69
CA ALA A 104 9.25 -3.95 -16.31
C ALA A 104 8.10 -3.34 -17.08
N ASP A 105 7.05 -4.14 -17.31
CA ASP A 105 5.84 -3.70 -18.00
C ASP A 105 4.97 -2.80 -17.11
N GLU A 106 4.29 -1.84 -17.74
CA GLU A 106 3.31 -1.02 -17.03
C GLU A 106 2.06 -1.82 -16.68
N ASP A 107 1.79 -1.96 -15.37
CA ASP A 107 0.52 -2.49 -14.91
C ASP A 107 -0.49 -1.35 -14.73
N ILE A 108 -1.50 -1.37 -15.58
CA ILE A 108 -2.55 -0.34 -15.60
C ILE A 108 -3.49 -0.49 -14.40
N GLU A 109 -3.55 -1.66 -13.80
CA GLU A 109 -4.41 -1.92 -12.64
C GLU A 109 -3.84 -1.36 -11.35
N PHE A 110 -2.51 -1.34 -11.21
CA PHE A 110 -1.86 -0.87 -9.99
C PHE A 110 -1.67 0.65 -9.91
N GLY A 111 -1.75 1.37 -11.03
CA GLY A 111 -1.70 2.84 -11.05
C GLY A 111 -0.38 3.44 -10.60
N PHE A 112 -0.44 4.50 -9.78
CA PHE A 112 0.71 5.26 -9.33
C PHE A 112 0.95 5.12 -7.84
N THR A 113 2.20 5.33 -7.40
CA THR A 113 2.57 5.43 -5.99
C THR A 113 3.55 6.57 -5.75
N ARG A 114 3.43 7.20 -4.59
CA ARG A 114 4.43 8.14 -4.04
C ARG A 114 5.21 7.50 -2.91
N LEU A 115 4.57 6.61 -2.19
CA LEU A 115 5.15 6.02 -0.99
C LEU A 115 6.16 4.95 -1.36
N ARG A 116 7.43 5.28 -1.18
CA ARG A 116 8.58 4.40 -1.36
C ARG A 116 9.70 4.81 -0.40
N PRO A 117 10.62 3.90 -0.02
CA PRO A 117 11.79 4.25 0.77
C PRO A 117 12.63 5.35 0.09
N LEU A 118 13.18 6.24 0.93
CA LEU A 118 14.07 7.33 0.50
C LEU A 118 15.48 6.80 0.23
#